data_7297e5be0e8c86a3bb418d25dd2e1fb9
#
_entry.id   7297e5be0e8c86a3bb418d25dd2e1fb9
#
_cell.length_a   1.000
_cell.length_b   1.000
_cell.length_c   1.000
_cell.angle_alpha   90.00
_cell.angle_beta   90.00
_cell.angle_gamma   90.00
#
_symmetry.space_group_name_H-M   'P 1'
#
loop_
_entity.id
_entity.type
_entity.pdbx_description
1 polymer ?
#
loop_
_entity_poly.entity_id
_entity_poly.type
_entity_poly.pdbx_seq_one_letter_code
_entity_poly.pdbx_strand_id
1 'polypeptide(L)'
;TLKTPFFGELVDYAEEGNQLWTCPGHNGGIFYNRSPIGRIFVEHLGEAVFRDDLDNSVLDLGDLLVHEGPALKAQKEAAAIFGAEKTYFVLNGTSSSNKIVLQALVAEGDLVLFDRNNHKAAHHGALFLGNGIPIYLETDRNAHGLIGPIFHEALDETAIREKIRT
;
A
#
# COMPACT_ATOMS: atom_id res chain seq x y z
N THR A 1 -21.42 -5.94 -19.27
CA THR A 1 -21.10 -5.46 -17.91
C THR A 1 -19.59 -5.61 -17.73
N LEU A 2 -18.89 -4.52 -17.47
CA LEU A 2 -17.48 -4.58 -17.10
C LEU A 2 -17.40 -5.23 -15.72
N LYS A 3 -17.13 -6.53 -15.66
CA LYS A 3 -16.83 -7.21 -14.40
C LYS A 3 -15.38 -6.92 -14.03
N THR A 4 -15.20 -6.25 -12.92
CA THR A 4 -13.87 -6.12 -12.29
C THR A 4 -13.52 -7.47 -11.66
N PRO A 5 -12.27 -7.97 -11.80
CA PRO A 5 -11.97 -9.36 -11.46
C PRO A 5 -12.04 -9.70 -9.96
N PHE A 6 -11.86 -8.72 -9.08
CA PHE A 6 -11.99 -8.93 -7.63
C PHE A 6 -13.27 -8.30 -7.08
N PHE A 7 -13.52 -7.02 -7.36
CA PHE A 7 -14.69 -6.32 -6.83
C PHE A 7 -16.01 -6.94 -7.32
N GLY A 8 -16.06 -7.41 -8.57
CA GLY A 8 -17.25 -8.09 -9.10
C GLY A 8 -17.56 -9.38 -8.34
N GLU A 9 -16.56 -10.20 -8.06
CA GLU A 9 -16.74 -11.43 -7.29
C GLU A 9 -17.09 -11.14 -5.82
N LEU A 10 -16.53 -10.07 -5.24
CA LEU A 10 -16.88 -9.62 -3.89
C LEU A 10 -18.36 -9.25 -3.79
N VAL A 11 -18.87 -8.47 -4.76
CA VAL A 11 -20.28 -8.07 -4.80
C VAL A 11 -21.18 -9.30 -5.01
N ASP A 12 -20.86 -10.18 -5.97
CA ASP A 12 -21.60 -11.40 -6.24
C ASP A 12 -21.69 -12.27 -4.96
N TYR A 13 -20.56 -12.46 -4.25
CA TYR A 13 -20.51 -13.21 -2.99
C TYR A 13 -21.36 -12.57 -1.87
N ALA A 14 -21.28 -11.23 -1.71
CA ALA A 14 -22.06 -10.52 -0.70
C ALA A 14 -23.58 -10.58 -0.99
N GLU A 15 -23.99 -10.59 -2.27
CA GLU A 15 -25.39 -10.69 -2.68
C GLU A 15 -25.98 -12.11 -2.53
N GLU A 16 -25.14 -13.15 -2.54
CA GLU A 16 -25.58 -14.54 -2.28
C GLU A 16 -26.19 -14.73 -0.89
N GLY A 17 -25.93 -13.82 0.04
CA GLY A 17 -26.47 -13.86 1.39
C GLY A 17 -25.87 -14.97 2.26
N ASN A 18 -24.64 -15.32 2.03
CA ASN A 18 -23.87 -16.32 2.77
C ASN A 18 -23.81 -15.99 4.26
N GLN A 19 -23.89 -17.02 5.10
CA GLN A 19 -23.69 -16.87 6.53
C GLN A 19 -22.21 -16.81 6.84
N LEU A 20 -21.75 -15.67 7.39
CA LEU A 20 -20.36 -15.42 7.67
C LEU A 20 -19.98 -15.95 9.05
N TRP A 21 -19.11 -16.95 9.10
CA TRP A 21 -18.58 -17.54 10.33
C TRP A 21 -17.10 -17.20 10.55
N THR A 22 -16.62 -16.19 9.86
CA THR A 22 -15.23 -15.73 9.85
C THR A 22 -15.09 -14.36 10.53
N CYS A 23 -13.89 -13.79 10.53
CA CYS A 23 -13.70 -12.37 10.83
C CYS A 23 -14.18 -11.49 9.66
N PRO A 24 -14.64 -10.28 9.96
CA PRO A 24 -14.91 -9.72 11.29
C PRO A 24 -16.22 -10.24 11.92
N GLY A 25 -16.25 -10.28 13.27
CA GLY A 25 -17.35 -10.87 14.02
C GLY A 25 -18.68 -10.14 13.98
N HIS A 26 -18.83 -9.07 13.22
CA HIS A 26 -20.12 -8.40 13.03
C HIS A 26 -21.06 -9.16 12.07
N ASN A 27 -20.53 -10.17 11.38
CA ASN A 27 -21.30 -11.09 10.54
C ASN A 27 -22.23 -10.36 9.57
N GLY A 28 -21.64 -9.64 8.59
CA GLY A 28 -22.40 -8.83 7.63
C GLY A 28 -23.19 -7.66 8.24
N GLY A 29 -22.79 -7.20 9.41
CA GLY A 29 -23.46 -6.08 10.13
C GLY A 29 -24.58 -6.51 11.07
N ILE A 30 -24.99 -7.78 11.11
CA ILE A 30 -26.10 -8.27 11.94
C ILE A 30 -25.85 -7.96 13.42
N PHE A 31 -24.61 -8.04 13.90
CA PHE A 31 -24.25 -7.71 15.27
C PHE A 31 -24.66 -6.28 15.67
N TYR A 32 -24.43 -5.32 14.78
CA TYR A 32 -24.76 -3.91 15.07
C TYR A 32 -26.25 -3.65 15.19
N ASN A 33 -27.11 -4.41 14.52
CA ASN A 33 -28.55 -4.27 14.58
C ASN A 33 -29.15 -4.60 15.97
N ARG A 34 -28.33 -5.16 16.89
CA ARG A 34 -28.76 -5.49 18.26
C ARG A 34 -28.85 -4.27 19.19
N SER A 35 -28.35 -3.10 18.77
CA SER A 35 -28.40 -1.88 19.57
C SER A 35 -28.90 -0.68 18.77
N PRO A 36 -29.51 0.33 19.43
CA PRO A 36 -29.94 1.57 18.75
C PRO A 36 -28.76 2.30 18.07
N ILE A 37 -27.61 2.38 18.74
CA ILE A 37 -26.40 3.03 18.21
C ILE A 37 -25.86 2.23 17.02
N GLY A 38 -25.85 0.91 17.11
CA GLY A 38 -25.41 0.05 16.01
C GLY A 38 -26.28 0.20 14.77
N ARG A 39 -27.60 0.35 14.92
CA ARG A 39 -28.51 0.64 13.79
C ARG A 39 -28.18 1.97 13.11
N ILE A 40 -27.94 3.03 13.87
CA ILE A 40 -27.52 4.33 13.31
C ILE A 40 -26.22 4.18 12.51
N PHE A 41 -25.29 3.36 13.01
CA PHE A 41 -24.03 3.09 12.33
C PHE A 41 -24.23 2.38 10.98
N VAL A 42 -25.08 1.34 10.96
CA VAL A 42 -25.44 0.63 9.72
C VAL A 42 -26.21 1.53 8.75
N GLU A 43 -27.15 2.31 9.23
CA GLU A 43 -27.91 3.27 8.41
C GLU A 43 -27.00 4.33 7.78
N HIS A 44 -25.99 4.80 8.51
CA HIS A 44 -25.05 5.82 8.03
C HIS A 44 -24.09 5.28 6.97
N LEU A 45 -23.52 4.09 7.17
CA LEU A 45 -22.52 3.51 6.30
C LEU A 45 -23.13 2.68 5.15
N GLY A 46 -24.34 2.21 5.32
CA GLY A 46 -24.98 1.28 4.40
C GLY A 46 -24.63 -0.20 4.69
N GLU A 47 -25.57 -1.10 4.40
CA GLU A 47 -25.43 -2.54 4.69
C GLU A 47 -24.32 -3.19 3.87
N ALA A 48 -24.11 -2.75 2.62
CA ALA A 48 -23.11 -3.30 1.72
C ALA A 48 -21.69 -3.23 2.30
N VAL A 49 -21.35 -2.12 2.99
CA VAL A 49 -20.03 -1.97 3.62
C VAL A 49 -19.69 -3.12 4.58
N PHE A 50 -20.70 -3.59 5.32
CA PHE A 50 -20.51 -4.69 6.28
C PHE A 50 -20.56 -6.06 5.64
N ARG A 51 -21.29 -6.21 4.53
CA ARG A 51 -21.31 -7.46 3.77
C ARG A 51 -20.05 -7.69 2.96
N ASP A 52 -19.43 -6.59 2.50
CA ASP A 52 -18.18 -6.61 1.74
C ASP A 52 -16.94 -6.72 2.65
N ASP A 53 -17.11 -6.55 3.99
CA ASP A 53 -16.01 -6.67 4.95
C ASP A 53 -15.77 -8.14 5.29
N LEU A 54 -14.96 -8.77 4.46
CA LEU A 54 -14.64 -10.19 4.49
C LEU A 54 -13.14 -10.38 4.70
N ASP A 55 -12.77 -11.41 5.43
CA ASP A 55 -11.38 -11.79 5.56
C ASP A 55 -10.91 -12.75 4.43
N ASN A 56 -9.64 -13.08 4.43
CA ASN A 56 -9.03 -13.96 3.43
C ASN A 56 -9.37 -15.45 3.60
N SER A 57 -10.25 -15.81 4.54
CA SER A 57 -10.74 -17.19 4.67
C SER A 57 -11.89 -17.51 3.71
N VAL A 58 -12.42 -16.53 2.99
CA VAL A 58 -13.41 -16.72 1.95
C VAL A 58 -12.71 -17.21 0.67
N LEU A 59 -12.67 -18.51 0.48
CA LEU A 59 -11.92 -19.15 -0.60
C LEU A 59 -12.37 -18.72 -1.99
N ASP A 60 -13.64 -18.38 -2.16
CA ASP A 60 -14.21 -17.93 -3.44
C ASP A 60 -13.57 -16.62 -3.95
N LEU A 61 -13.08 -15.78 -3.03
CA LEU A 61 -12.38 -14.54 -3.37
C LEU A 61 -10.89 -14.74 -3.65
N GLY A 62 -10.36 -15.95 -3.42
CA GLY A 62 -8.96 -16.27 -3.55
C GLY A 62 -8.14 -15.72 -2.40
N ASP A 63 -6.83 -15.81 -2.52
CA ASP A 63 -5.89 -15.42 -1.46
C ASP A 63 -4.71 -14.61 -2.04
N LEU A 64 -4.45 -13.44 -1.46
CA LEU A 64 -3.33 -12.59 -1.85
C LEU A 64 -1.98 -13.14 -1.36
N LEU A 65 -1.95 -13.97 -0.33
CA LEU A 65 -0.71 -14.56 0.18
C LEU A 65 -0.17 -15.66 -0.75
N VAL A 66 -1.08 -16.55 -1.19
CA VAL A 66 -0.73 -17.65 -2.11
C VAL A 66 -0.96 -17.31 -3.58
N HIS A 67 -1.52 -16.12 -3.85
CA HIS A 67 -1.79 -15.62 -5.21
C HIS A 67 -2.71 -16.54 -6.03
N GLU A 68 -3.93 -16.72 -5.56
CA GLU A 68 -4.92 -17.57 -6.22
C GLU A 68 -6.25 -16.84 -6.48
N GLY A 69 -7.09 -17.42 -7.31
CA GLY A 69 -8.47 -17.02 -7.57
C GLY A 69 -8.64 -15.61 -8.15
N PRO A 70 -9.73 -14.92 -7.80
CA PRO A 70 -10.02 -13.55 -8.23
C PRO A 70 -8.93 -12.54 -7.85
N ALA A 71 -8.28 -12.72 -6.70
CA ALA A 71 -7.17 -11.87 -6.26
C ALA A 71 -5.99 -11.93 -7.24
N LEU A 72 -5.57 -13.14 -7.66
CA LEU A 72 -4.52 -13.29 -8.68
C LEU A 72 -4.94 -12.72 -10.02
N LYS A 73 -6.21 -12.94 -10.43
CA LYS A 73 -6.73 -12.40 -11.68
C LYS A 73 -6.66 -10.88 -11.72
N ALA A 74 -7.04 -10.22 -10.62
CA ALA A 74 -6.92 -8.76 -10.48
C ALA A 74 -5.45 -8.28 -10.55
N GLN A 75 -4.51 -8.98 -9.92
CA GLN A 75 -3.08 -8.67 -10.01
C GLN A 75 -2.55 -8.79 -11.44
N LYS A 76 -2.96 -9.82 -12.20
CA LYS A 76 -2.57 -10.00 -13.61
C LYS A 76 -3.13 -8.90 -14.51
N GLU A 77 -4.38 -8.50 -14.31
CA GLU A 77 -4.98 -7.39 -15.06
C GLU A 77 -4.30 -6.07 -14.74
N ALA A 78 -4.01 -5.79 -13.46
CA ALA A 78 -3.25 -4.61 -13.07
C ALA A 78 -1.85 -4.60 -13.70
N ALA A 79 -1.14 -5.73 -13.71
CA ALA A 79 0.16 -5.85 -14.37
C ALA A 79 0.07 -5.53 -15.86
N ALA A 80 -0.94 -6.05 -16.57
CA ALA A 80 -1.16 -5.75 -17.98
C ALA A 80 -1.44 -4.26 -18.25
N ILE A 81 -2.26 -3.61 -17.39
CA ILE A 81 -2.60 -2.19 -17.52
C ILE A 81 -1.37 -1.31 -17.34
N PHE A 82 -0.52 -1.62 -16.35
CA PHE A 82 0.70 -0.85 -16.07
C PHE A 82 1.92 -1.27 -16.89
N GLY A 83 1.79 -2.28 -17.75
CA GLY A 83 2.91 -2.80 -18.53
C GLY A 83 4.00 -3.44 -17.68
N ALA A 84 3.63 -3.97 -16.51
CA ALA A 84 4.54 -4.63 -15.58
C ALA A 84 4.53 -6.16 -15.78
N GLU A 85 5.63 -6.81 -15.45
CA GLU A 85 5.69 -8.28 -15.46
C GLU A 85 4.80 -8.89 -14.37
N LYS A 86 4.79 -8.24 -13.19
CA LYS A 86 3.98 -8.63 -12.03
C LYS A 86 3.50 -7.40 -11.27
N THR A 87 2.35 -7.51 -10.63
CA THR A 87 1.83 -6.51 -9.70
C THR A 87 1.38 -7.19 -8.42
N TYR A 88 1.71 -6.58 -7.27
CA TYR A 88 1.32 -7.01 -5.95
C TYR A 88 0.48 -5.93 -5.28
N PHE A 89 -0.64 -6.31 -4.69
CA PHE A 89 -1.44 -5.38 -3.89
C PHE A 89 -0.91 -5.32 -2.46
N VAL A 90 -0.46 -4.14 -2.05
CA VAL A 90 0.03 -3.90 -0.69
C VAL A 90 -1.03 -3.18 0.11
N LEU A 91 -1.72 -3.89 0.99
CA LEU A 91 -2.91 -3.40 1.70
C LEU A 91 -2.58 -2.42 2.84
N ASN A 92 -1.36 -2.45 3.37
CA ASN A 92 -0.92 -1.59 4.47
C ASN A 92 -0.41 -0.21 4.01
N GLY A 93 -0.85 0.23 2.85
CA GLY A 93 -0.58 1.55 2.29
C GLY A 93 0.80 1.70 1.64
N THR A 94 0.99 2.83 0.96
CA THR A 94 2.22 3.15 0.21
C THR A 94 3.48 3.14 1.08
N SER A 95 3.37 3.44 2.37
CA SER A 95 4.51 3.35 3.29
C SER A 95 5.06 1.92 3.40
N SER A 96 4.19 0.92 3.36
CA SER A 96 4.62 -0.48 3.34
C SER A 96 5.21 -0.87 1.99
N SER A 97 4.62 -0.41 0.88
CA SER A 97 5.19 -0.61 -0.45
C SER A 97 6.61 -0.05 -0.56
N ASN A 98 6.84 1.18 -0.09
CA ASN A 98 8.16 1.80 -0.07
C ASN A 98 9.16 0.99 0.75
N LYS A 99 8.76 0.50 1.93
CA LYS A 99 9.63 -0.34 2.77
C LYS A 99 9.98 -1.65 2.09
N ILE A 100 9.01 -2.33 1.49
CA ILE A 100 9.22 -3.60 0.79
C ILE A 100 10.23 -3.41 -0.36
N VAL A 101 10.01 -2.40 -1.21
CA VAL A 101 10.87 -2.12 -2.37
C VAL A 101 12.28 -1.75 -1.93
N LEU A 102 12.41 -0.82 -0.99
CA LEU A 102 13.72 -0.35 -0.54
C LEU A 102 14.49 -1.44 0.21
N GLN A 103 13.82 -2.25 1.01
CA GLN A 103 14.46 -3.37 1.70
C GLN A 103 14.92 -4.47 0.73
N ALA A 104 14.23 -4.63 -0.40
CA ALA A 104 14.66 -5.57 -1.44
C ALA A 104 15.84 -5.07 -2.27
N LEU A 105 16.04 -3.75 -2.36
CA LEU A 105 17.06 -3.13 -3.21
C LEU A 105 18.29 -2.65 -2.44
N VAL A 106 18.19 -2.39 -1.14
CA VAL A 106 19.26 -1.82 -0.32
C VAL A 106 19.77 -2.88 0.64
N ALA A 107 21.07 -3.19 0.53
CA ALA A 107 21.80 -4.04 1.44
C ALA A 107 22.61 -3.22 2.45
N GLU A 108 23.08 -3.88 3.50
CA GLU A 108 23.94 -3.26 4.51
C GLU A 108 25.20 -2.63 3.88
N GLY A 109 25.40 -1.36 4.17
CA GLY A 109 26.55 -0.60 3.67
C GLY A 109 26.37 0.02 2.29
N ASP A 110 25.25 -0.21 1.61
CA ASP A 110 24.96 0.44 0.34
C ASP A 110 24.80 1.95 0.53
N LEU A 111 25.35 2.73 -0.41
CA LEU A 111 25.17 4.17 -0.46
C LEU A 111 23.85 4.51 -1.14
N VAL A 112 23.00 5.27 -0.46
CA VAL A 112 21.70 5.64 -0.98
C VAL A 112 21.59 7.15 -1.11
N LEU A 113 21.42 7.65 -2.33
CA LEU A 113 21.17 9.06 -2.59
C LEU A 113 19.75 9.41 -2.19
N PHE A 114 19.60 10.33 -1.25
CA PHE A 114 18.32 10.79 -0.74
C PHE A 114 18.10 12.27 -1.03
N ASP A 115 16.93 12.59 -1.56
CA ASP A 115 16.35 13.92 -1.40
C ASP A 115 16.08 14.18 0.09
N ARG A 116 16.57 15.30 0.62
CA ARG A 116 16.32 15.69 2.02
C ARG A 116 14.84 15.88 2.32
N ASN A 117 14.02 16.19 1.32
CA ASN A 117 12.57 16.34 1.42
C ASN A 117 11.82 15.03 1.10
N ASN A 118 12.31 13.93 1.58
CA ASN A 118 11.74 12.62 1.30
C ASN A 118 10.71 12.19 2.35
N HIS A 119 9.79 11.31 1.96
CA HIS A 119 8.84 10.71 2.89
C HIS A 119 9.56 9.78 3.87
N LYS A 120 9.18 9.83 5.14
CA LYS A 120 9.81 9.00 6.19
C LYS A 120 9.83 7.50 5.92
N ALA A 121 8.88 6.97 5.12
CA ALA A 121 8.86 5.55 4.74
C ALA A 121 10.10 5.14 3.92
N ALA A 122 10.67 6.05 3.12
CA ALA A 122 11.90 5.81 2.39
C ALA A 122 13.09 5.67 3.34
N HIS A 123 13.20 6.56 4.34
CA HIS A 123 14.20 6.44 5.39
C HIS A 123 14.05 5.15 6.18
N HIS A 124 12.83 4.78 6.55
CA HIS A 124 12.59 3.53 7.28
C HIS A 124 12.98 2.30 6.44
N GLY A 125 12.65 2.28 5.16
CA GLY A 125 12.97 1.17 4.28
C GLY A 125 14.46 1.02 4.00
N ALA A 126 15.12 2.10 3.57
CA ALA A 126 16.50 2.06 3.15
C ALA A 126 17.50 2.08 4.32
N LEU A 127 17.25 2.90 5.35
CA LEU A 127 18.25 3.11 6.40
C LEU A 127 18.01 2.19 7.61
N PHE A 128 16.77 2.11 8.12
CA PHE A 128 16.52 1.31 9.32
C PHE A 128 16.36 -0.17 9.04
N LEU A 129 15.74 -0.54 7.92
CA LEU A 129 15.54 -1.94 7.56
C LEU A 129 16.64 -2.46 6.64
N GLY A 130 17.10 -1.66 5.67
CA GLY A 130 18.15 -2.03 4.74
C GLY A 130 19.57 -1.78 5.27
N ASN A 131 19.71 -1.01 6.36
CA ASN A 131 21.00 -0.60 6.93
C ASN A 131 21.93 0.12 5.91
N GLY A 132 21.30 0.87 4.99
CA GLY A 132 22.01 1.68 3.99
C GLY A 132 22.58 2.97 4.59
N ILE A 133 23.57 3.54 3.92
CA ILE A 133 24.25 4.79 4.29
C ILE A 133 23.67 5.92 3.46
N PRO A 134 23.03 6.94 4.06
CA PRO A 134 22.41 8.01 3.29
C PRO A 134 23.42 9.04 2.80
N ILE A 135 23.32 9.42 1.54
CA ILE A 135 23.96 10.59 0.96
C ILE A 135 22.84 11.60 0.67
N TYR A 136 22.73 12.62 1.52
CA TYR A 136 21.65 13.60 1.37
C TYR A 136 21.96 14.65 0.32
N LEU A 137 21.03 14.79 -0.63
CA LEU A 137 20.98 15.92 -1.54
C LEU A 137 20.17 17.04 -0.89
N GLU A 138 20.80 18.19 -0.71
CA GLU A 138 20.18 19.31 -0.04
C GLU A 138 19.17 20.01 -0.93
N THR A 139 18.11 20.48 -0.32
CA THR A 139 17.03 21.21 -0.95
C THR A 139 17.10 22.69 -0.60
N ASP A 140 16.63 23.52 -1.51
CA ASP A 140 16.43 24.94 -1.26
C ASP A 140 15.37 25.17 -0.16
N ARG A 141 15.41 26.36 0.42
CA ARG A 141 14.39 26.84 1.37
C ARG A 141 14.12 28.30 1.12
N ASN A 142 12.85 28.67 1.07
CA ASN A 142 12.49 30.07 1.01
C ASN A 142 12.62 30.77 2.36
N ALA A 143 12.40 32.08 2.39
CA ALA A 143 12.49 32.91 3.60
C ALA A 143 11.53 32.48 4.73
N HIS A 144 10.50 31.71 4.44
CA HIS A 144 9.54 31.17 5.39
C HIS A 144 9.89 29.73 5.85
N GLY A 145 11.02 29.18 5.39
CA GLY A 145 11.47 27.84 5.74
C GLY A 145 10.76 26.71 4.97
N LEU A 146 9.93 27.03 3.97
CA LEU A 146 9.33 26.03 3.10
C LEU A 146 10.40 25.38 2.23
N ILE A 147 10.36 24.05 2.16
CA ILE A 147 11.31 23.25 1.40
C ILE A 147 10.99 23.40 -0.10
N GLY A 148 12.02 23.69 -0.88
CA GLY A 148 12.00 23.78 -2.33
C GLY A 148 12.62 22.55 -3.02
N PRO A 149 12.96 22.68 -4.31
CA PRO A 149 13.62 21.61 -5.07
C PRO A 149 15.06 21.38 -4.58
N ILE A 150 15.67 20.30 -5.05
CA ILE A 150 17.11 20.05 -4.89
C ILE A 150 17.85 21.12 -5.71
N PHE A 151 18.93 21.67 -5.15
CA PHE A 151 19.82 22.55 -5.90
C PHE A 151 20.36 21.83 -7.15
N HIS A 152 20.30 22.49 -8.29
CA HIS A 152 20.73 21.87 -9.55
C HIS A 152 22.21 21.45 -9.49
N GLU A 153 23.04 22.26 -8.86
CA GLU A 153 24.46 22.00 -8.67
C GLU A 153 24.72 20.79 -7.78
N ALA A 154 23.82 20.44 -6.87
CA ALA A 154 23.91 19.25 -6.04
C ALA A 154 23.70 17.94 -6.80
N LEU A 155 23.15 18.01 -8.02
CA LEU A 155 22.96 16.87 -8.93
C LEU A 155 24.13 16.67 -9.89
N ASP A 156 25.13 17.57 -9.86
CA ASP A 156 26.35 17.40 -10.65
C ASP A 156 27.15 16.17 -10.18
N GLU A 157 27.69 15.42 -11.13
CA GLU A 157 28.47 14.20 -10.85
C GLU A 157 29.64 14.46 -9.90
N THR A 158 30.33 15.59 -10.07
CA THR A 158 31.47 15.97 -9.22
C THR A 158 31.01 16.21 -7.79
N ALA A 159 29.92 16.94 -7.59
CA ALA A 159 29.35 17.23 -6.28
C ALA A 159 28.89 15.95 -5.56
N ILE A 160 28.25 15.03 -6.28
CA ILE A 160 27.83 13.72 -5.75
C ILE A 160 29.05 12.89 -5.33
N ARG A 161 30.09 12.84 -6.19
CA ARG A 161 31.33 12.09 -5.90
C ARG A 161 32.08 12.64 -4.69
N GLU A 162 32.07 13.95 -4.50
CA GLU A 162 32.67 14.57 -3.31
C GLU A 162 31.91 14.19 -2.04
N LYS A 163 30.58 14.24 -2.07
CA LYS A 163 29.74 13.81 -0.92
C LYS A 163 29.92 12.33 -0.56
N ILE A 164 30.20 11.48 -1.52
CA ILE A 164 30.45 10.04 -1.27
C ILE A 164 31.81 9.81 -0.59
N ARG A 165 32.76 10.70 -0.80
CA ARG A 165 34.15 10.56 -0.25
C ARG A 165 34.31 11.12 1.16
N THR A 166 33.39 11.98 1.61
CA THR A 166 33.36 12.57 2.95
C THR A 166 32.55 11.75 3.92
#